data_a95e13fc240b7aa89d80a27e8b3b7726
#
_entry.id   a95e13fc240b7aa89d80a27e8b3b7726
#
_cell.length_a   1.000
_cell.length_b   1.000
_cell.length_c   1.000
_cell.angle_alpha   90.00
_cell.angle_beta   90.00
_cell.angle_gamma   90.00
#
_symmetry.space_group_name_H-M   'P 1'
#
loop_
_entity.id
_entity.type
_entity.pdbx_description
1 polymer ?
#
loop_
_entity_poly.entity_id
_entity_poly.type
_entity_poly.pdbx_seq_one_letter_code
_entity_poly.pdbx_strand_id
1 'polypeptide(L)'
;QAARMPVFPAGDSERNATLTHLSGALTWIFGPLIVHSSTRPGSLLRREAAKAFNYQLIAGGVFVAAAIVFGILGLGNLMGLVWLGWLGLTIAGAVKAGNGQDWTNPLTKFTKVTPLDPSGR
;
A
#
# COMPACT_ATOMS: atom_id res chain seq x y z
N GLN A 1 -3.77 29.91 11.29
CA GLN A 1 -3.26 29.19 11.14
C GLN A 1 -2.63 28.70 10.11
N ALA A 2 -2.71 29.09 9.29
CA ALA A 2 -1.99 28.60 8.22
C ALA A 2 -0.52 28.52 8.48
N ALA A 3 -0.04 29.35 9.28
CA ALA A 3 1.35 29.38 9.54
C ALA A 3 1.89 28.15 10.16
N ARG A 4 1.07 27.43 10.83
CA ARG A 4 1.51 26.30 11.40
C ARG A 4 1.20 25.13 10.69
N MET A 5 0.58 25.14 9.62
CA MET A 5 0.41 23.99 8.77
C MET A 5 1.74 23.56 8.20
N PRO A 6 2.01 22.26 8.20
CA PRO A 6 3.20 21.79 7.51
C PRO A 6 3.12 22.21 6.06
N VAL A 7 4.24 22.69 5.54
CA VAL A 7 4.32 23.02 4.13
C VAL A 7 4.80 21.79 3.39
N PHE A 8 3.85 21.09 2.79
CA PHE A 8 4.18 19.97 1.94
C PHE A 8 4.49 20.44 0.52
N PRO A 9 5.38 19.74 -0.19
CA PRO A 9 5.55 19.98 -1.62
C PRO A 9 4.23 19.87 -2.36
N ALA A 10 4.16 20.50 -3.52
CA ALA A 10 2.99 20.38 -4.36
C ALA A 10 2.68 18.90 -4.60
N GLY A 11 1.44 18.50 -4.40
CA GLY A 11 1.00 17.13 -4.56
C GLY A 11 1.17 16.26 -3.33
N ASP A 12 1.87 16.71 -2.28
CA ASP A 12 2.08 15.93 -1.06
C ASP A 12 0.91 16.14 -0.11
N SER A 13 -0.20 15.50 -0.38
CA SER A 13 -1.44 15.66 0.36
C SER A 13 -2.02 14.30 0.74
N GLU A 14 -2.91 14.31 1.73
CA GLU A 14 -3.62 13.09 2.16
C GLU A 14 -4.47 12.50 1.04
N ARG A 15 -5.06 13.35 0.21
CA ARG A 15 -5.80 12.89 -0.95
C ARG A 15 -4.90 12.11 -1.91
N ASN A 16 -3.73 12.63 -2.20
CA ASN A 16 -2.79 11.95 -3.08
C ASN A 16 -2.20 10.70 -2.43
N ALA A 17 -2.07 10.69 -1.10
CA ALA A 17 -1.70 9.48 -0.37
C ALA A 17 -2.77 8.39 -0.53
N THR A 18 -4.06 8.76 -0.43
CA THR A 18 -5.16 7.82 -0.71
C THR A 18 -5.04 7.27 -2.13
N LEU A 19 -4.83 8.14 -3.12
CA LEU A 19 -4.69 7.71 -4.51
C LEU A 19 -3.48 6.82 -4.72
N THR A 20 -2.40 7.03 -3.98
CA THR A 20 -1.21 6.20 -4.02
C THR A 20 -1.53 4.76 -3.61
N HIS A 21 -2.26 4.59 -2.51
CA HIS A 21 -2.68 3.26 -2.09
C HIS A 21 -3.63 2.62 -3.09
N LEU A 22 -4.61 3.38 -3.60
CA LEU A 22 -5.57 2.86 -4.59
C LEU A 22 -4.90 2.51 -5.92
N SER A 23 -3.81 3.19 -6.27
CA SER A 23 -3.07 2.84 -7.48
C SER A 23 -2.53 1.41 -7.43
N GLY A 24 -2.27 0.90 -6.22
CA GLY A 24 -1.86 -0.48 -6.05
C GLY A 24 -2.94 -1.48 -6.44
N ALA A 25 -4.21 -1.09 -6.32
CA ALA A 25 -5.32 -1.94 -6.76
C ALA A 25 -5.37 -2.11 -8.28
N LEU A 26 -4.85 -1.12 -9.01
CA LEU A 26 -4.86 -1.14 -10.47
C LEU A 26 -3.54 -1.60 -11.08
N THR A 27 -2.42 -1.33 -10.43
CA THR A 27 -1.09 -1.52 -11.00
C THR A 27 -0.17 -2.35 -10.13
N TRP A 28 -0.68 -2.93 -9.05
CA TRP A 28 0.09 -3.70 -8.07
C TRP A 28 1.21 -2.84 -7.47
N ILE A 29 2.48 -3.22 -7.67
CA ILE A 29 3.61 -2.47 -7.10
C ILE A 29 4.04 -1.27 -7.94
N PHE A 30 3.60 -1.19 -9.21
CA PHE A 30 4.16 -0.19 -10.13
C PHE A 30 3.71 1.23 -9.79
N GLY A 31 2.44 1.44 -9.49
CA GLY A 31 1.95 2.76 -9.09
C GLY A 31 2.66 3.29 -7.85
N PRO A 32 2.64 2.54 -6.73
CA PRO A 32 3.38 2.94 -5.53
C PRO A 32 4.88 3.14 -5.76
N LEU A 33 5.51 2.31 -6.60
CA LEU A 33 6.93 2.45 -6.91
C LEU A 33 7.22 3.77 -7.64
N ILE A 34 6.38 4.11 -8.61
CA ILE A 34 6.52 5.37 -9.36
C ILE A 34 6.38 6.56 -8.41
N VAL A 35 5.38 6.54 -7.53
CA VAL A 35 5.18 7.63 -6.58
C VAL A 35 6.37 7.73 -5.63
N HIS A 36 6.86 6.60 -5.12
CA HIS A 36 8.02 6.58 -4.24
C HIS A 36 9.24 7.20 -4.94
N SER A 37 9.49 6.80 -6.17
CA SER A 37 10.66 7.29 -6.93
C SER A 37 10.55 8.75 -7.31
N SER A 38 9.34 9.31 -7.34
CA SER A 38 9.08 10.68 -7.79
C SER A 38 8.96 11.67 -6.64
N THR A 39 9.09 11.22 -5.40
CA THR A 39 8.86 12.05 -4.22
C THR A 39 10.13 12.20 -3.39
N ARG A 40 10.16 13.28 -2.57
CA ARG A 40 11.32 13.56 -1.74
C ARG A 40 11.35 12.72 -0.49
N PRO A 41 12.56 12.35 0.00
CA PRO A 41 12.67 11.69 1.31
C PRO A 41 12.01 12.54 2.40
N GLY A 42 11.28 11.87 3.29
CA GLY A 42 10.57 12.51 4.38
C GLY A 42 9.18 13.03 4.03
N SER A 43 8.79 13.00 2.75
CA SER A 43 7.46 13.45 2.36
C SER A 43 6.38 12.43 2.75
N LEU A 44 5.15 12.92 2.89
CA LEU A 44 3.99 12.08 3.17
C LEU A 44 3.79 11.04 2.07
N LEU A 45 3.87 11.47 0.81
CA LEU A 45 3.66 10.56 -0.32
C LEU A 45 4.72 9.47 -0.37
N ARG A 46 5.99 9.81 -0.08
CA ARG A 46 7.04 8.80 -0.09
C ARG A 46 6.82 7.76 1.00
N ARG A 47 6.41 8.20 2.20
CA ARG A 47 6.08 7.29 3.30
C ARG A 47 4.93 6.35 2.92
N GLU A 48 3.84 6.92 2.41
CA GLU A 48 2.65 6.12 2.05
C GLU A 48 2.92 5.25 0.83
N ALA A 49 3.71 5.71 -0.13
CA ALA A 49 4.11 4.90 -1.27
C ALA A 49 4.97 3.71 -0.84
N ALA A 50 5.88 3.90 0.11
CA ALA A 50 6.67 2.80 0.65
C ALA A 50 5.79 1.76 1.31
N LYS A 51 4.82 2.20 2.11
CA LYS A 51 3.89 1.29 2.79
C LYS A 51 3.01 0.55 1.78
N ALA A 52 2.50 1.24 0.77
CA ALA A 52 1.69 0.62 -0.27
C ALA A 52 2.50 -0.40 -1.08
N PHE A 53 3.71 -0.06 -1.44
CA PHE A 53 4.61 -0.98 -2.17
C PHE A 53 4.87 -2.24 -1.35
N ASN A 54 5.27 -2.07 -0.09
CA ASN A 54 5.59 -3.19 0.78
C ASN A 54 4.40 -4.14 0.92
N TYR A 55 3.22 -3.58 1.16
CA TYR A 55 2.00 -4.37 1.27
C TYR A 55 1.69 -5.09 -0.03
N GLN A 56 1.73 -4.40 -1.17
CA GLN A 56 1.38 -5.01 -2.46
C GLN A 56 2.36 -6.10 -2.85
N LEU A 57 3.63 -5.95 -2.52
CA LEU A 57 4.63 -6.97 -2.79
C LEU A 57 4.32 -8.25 -2.00
N ILE A 58 4.03 -8.10 -0.71
CA ILE A 58 3.68 -9.24 0.14
C ILE A 58 2.37 -9.87 -0.32
N ALA A 59 1.37 -9.05 -0.58
CA ALA A 59 0.05 -9.51 -1.03
C ALA A 59 0.14 -10.27 -2.35
N GLY A 60 0.99 -9.81 -3.28
CA GLY A 60 1.22 -10.51 -4.54
C GLY A 60 1.80 -11.89 -4.33
N GLY A 61 2.78 -12.01 -3.42
CA GLY A 61 3.36 -13.30 -3.06
C GLY A 61 2.33 -14.24 -2.43
N VAL A 62 1.54 -13.73 -1.51
CA VAL A 62 0.46 -14.51 -0.87
C VAL A 62 -0.56 -14.95 -1.91
N PHE A 63 -0.93 -14.06 -2.83
CA PHE A 63 -1.90 -14.36 -3.88
C PHE A 63 -1.41 -15.51 -4.78
N VAL A 64 -0.15 -15.44 -5.22
CA VAL A 64 0.45 -16.49 -6.06
C VAL A 64 0.51 -17.81 -5.29
N ALA A 65 0.97 -17.79 -4.05
CA ALA A 65 1.06 -18.99 -3.22
C ALA A 65 -0.31 -19.61 -3.02
N ALA A 66 -1.32 -18.80 -2.72
CA ALA A 66 -2.69 -19.27 -2.55
C ALA A 66 -3.24 -19.86 -3.85
N ALA A 67 -2.96 -19.24 -4.99
CA ALA A 67 -3.40 -19.75 -6.29
C ALA A 67 -2.82 -21.13 -6.58
N ILE A 68 -1.54 -21.33 -6.26
CA ILE A 68 -0.86 -22.61 -6.45
C ILE A 68 -1.50 -23.66 -5.55
N VAL A 69 -1.61 -23.38 -4.25
CA VAL A 69 -2.13 -24.35 -3.26
C VAL A 69 -3.58 -24.69 -3.56
N PHE A 70 -4.43 -23.69 -3.76
CA PHE A 70 -5.85 -23.93 -4.04
C PHE A 70 -6.06 -24.60 -5.39
N GLY A 71 -5.20 -24.26 -6.38
CA GLY A 71 -5.25 -24.94 -7.68
C GLY A 71 -4.97 -26.43 -7.56
N ILE A 72 -3.92 -26.80 -6.80
CA ILE A 72 -3.56 -28.19 -6.58
C ILE A 72 -4.69 -28.94 -5.86
N LEU A 73 -5.34 -28.28 -4.89
CA LEU A 73 -6.40 -28.90 -4.09
C LEU A 73 -7.76 -28.89 -4.78
N GLY A 74 -7.88 -28.28 -5.98
CA GLY A 74 -9.17 -28.13 -6.65
C GLY A 74 -10.08 -27.10 -6.00
N LEU A 75 -9.52 -26.16 -5.24
CA LEU A 75 -10.27 -25.14 -4.49
C LEU A 75 -10.08 -23.74 -5.08
N GLY A 76 -9.85 -23.66 -6.40
CA GLY A 76 -9.58 -22.37 -7.06
C GLY A 76 -10.71 -21.35 -6.89
N ASN A 77 -11.94 -21.80 -6.65
CA ASN A 77 -13.07 -20.93 -6.38
C ASN A 77 -12.91 -20.12 -5.10
N LEU A 78 -12.01 -20.51 -4.18
CA LEU A 78 -11.74 -19.76 -2.97
C LEU A 78 -10.83 -18.54 -3.23
N MET A 79 -10.24 -18.42 -4.41
CA MET A 79 -9.42 -17.26 -4.76
C MET A 79 -10.19 -15.95 -4.71
N GLY A 80 -11.50 -15.98 -4.90
CA GLY A 80 -12.35 -14.80 -4.72
C GLY A 80 -12.28 -14.23 -3.31
N LEU A 81 -12.18 -15.09 -2.30
CA LEU A 81 -12.05 -14.65 -0.91
C LEU A 81 -10.67 -14.02 -0.66
N VAL A 82 -9.62 -14.59 -1.24
CA VAL A 82 -8.27 -14.02 -1.15
C VAL A 82 -8.25 -12.64 -1.80
N TRP A 83 -8.88 -12.50 -2.97
CA TRP A 83 -8.97 -11.23 -3.68
C TRP A 83 -9.73 -10.18 -2.87
N LEU A 84 -10.85 -10.56 -2.25
CA LEU A 84 -11.63 -9.65 -1.40
C LEU A 84 -10.82 -9.19 -0.18
N GLY A 85 -10.06 -10.10 0.44
CA GLY A 85 -9.18 -9.74 1.54
C GLY A 85 -8.11 -8.75 1.11
N TRP A 86 -7.48 -9.01 -0.04
CA TRP A 86 -6.50 -8.09 -0.60
C TRP A 86 -7.10 -6.71 -0.88
N LEU A 87 -8.25 -6.68 -1.55
CA LEU A 87 -8.90 -5.41 -1.88
C LEU A 87 -9.31 -4.66 -0.61
N GLY A 88 -9.87 -5.37 0.38
CA GLY A 88 -10.26 -4.77 1.65
C GLY A 88 -9.08 -4.12 2.38
N LEU A 89 -7.95 -4.79 2.43
CA LEU A 89 -6.75 -4.24 3.06
C LEU A 89 -6.17 -3.07 2.26
N THR A 90 -6.26 -3.12 0.93
CA THR A 90 -5.84 -2.00 0.08
C THR A 90 -6.69 -0.76 0.36
N ILE A 91 -8.01 -0.94 0.43
CA ILE A 91 -8.93 0.15 0.73
C ILE A 91 -8.70 0.69 2.14
N ALA A 92 -8.46 -0.19 3.12
CA ALA A 92 -8.17 0.23 4.49
C ALA A 92 -6.93 1.13 4.53
N GLY A 93 -5.87 0.76 3.82
CA GLY A 93 -4.67 1.59 3.72
C GLY A 93 -4.95 2.95 3.11
N ALA A 94 -5.76 2.97 2.05
CA ALA A 94 -6.14 4.21 1.37
C ALA A 94 -6.94 5.13 2.29
N VAL A 95 -7.90 4.59 3.03
CA VAL A 95 -8.73 5.35 3.96
C VAL A 95 -7.89 5.92 5.11
N LYS A 96 -7.02 5.09 5.69
CA LYS A 96 -6.15 5.54 6.78
C LYS A 96 -5.21 6.66 6.31
N ALA A 97 -4.63 6.50 5.13
CA ALA A 97 -3.77 7.52 4.56
C ALA A 97 -4.53 8.83 4.31
N GLY A 98 -5.76 8.72 3.80
CA GLY A 98 -6.61 9.88 3.55
C GLY A 98 -7.01 10.60 4.83
N ASN A 99 -7.01 9.90 5.97
CA ASN A 99 -7.30 10.49 7.28
C ASN A 99 -6.03 11.01 7.98
N GLY A 100 -4.89 10.97 7.31
CA GLY A 100 -3.63 11.43 7.87
C GLY A 100 -3.03 10.48 8.90
N GLN A 101 -3.50 9.25 8.97
CA GLN A 101 -3.01 8.29 9.93
C GLN A 101 -1.79 7.55 9.39
N ASP A 102 -0.78 7.38 10.25
CA ASP A 102 0.39 6.57 9.93
C ASP A 102 0.11 5.12 10.32
N TRP A 103 -0.67 4.46 9.48
CA TRP A 103 -1.14 3.11 9.73
C TRP A 103 -0.32 2.09 8.96
N THR A 104 0.10 1.04 9.66
CA THR A 104 0.80 -0.08 9.04
C THR A 104 -0.18 -1.21 8.79
N ASN A 105 -0.22 -1.69 7.55
CA ASN A 105 -1.08 -2.80 7.16
C ASN A 105 -0.75 -4.03 8.01
N PRO A 106 -1.75 -4.76 8.53
CA PRO A 106 -1.51 -5.95 9.34
C PRO A 106 -0.63 -7.00 8.66
N LEU A 107 -0.76 -7.15 7.35
CA LEU A 107 0.04 -8.11 6.60
C LEU A 107 1.53 -7.74 6.63
N THR A 108 1.85 -6.47 6.43
CA THR A 108 3.22 -5.97 6.53
C THR A 108 3.73 -6.07 7.97
N LYS A 109 2.89 -5.71 8.93
CA LYS A 109 3.25 -5.74 10.34
C LYS A 109 3.56 -7.16 10.80
N PHE A 110 2.78 -8.13 10.34
CA PHE A 110 2.95 -9.53 10.70
C PHE A 110 4.21 -10.13 10.07
N THR A 111 4.44 -9.87 8.78
CA THR A 111 5.58 -10.44 8.04
C THR A 111 6.88 -9.70 8.27
N LYS A 112 6.80 -8.42 8.63
CA LYS A 112 7.94 -7.51 8.81
C LYS A 112 8.79 -7.36 7.54
N VAL A 113 8.22 -7.63 6.38
CA VAL A 113 8.91 -7.47 5.09
C VAL A 113 8.70 -6.03 4.61
N THR A 114 9.75 -5.23 4.67
CA THR A 114 9.69 -3.81 4.33
C THR A 114 10.86 -3.44 3.41
N PRO A 115 10.81 -3.88 2.12
CA PRO A 115 11.88 -3.54 1.17
C PRO A 115 12.09 -2.04 0.98
N LEU A 116 11.02 -1.25 1.04
CA LEU A 116 11.14 0.20 1.07
C LEU A 116 10.91 0.69 2.49
N ASP A 117 11.70 1.68 2.90
CA ASP A 117 11.62 2.22 4.27
C ASP A 117 10.23 2.83 4.51
N PRO A 118 9.44 2.27 5.44
CA PRO A 118 8.09 2.75 5.68
C PRO A 118 8.03 4.10 6.39
N SER A 119 9.16 4.65 6.80
CA SER A 119 9.22 6.01 7.33
C SER A 119 9.26 7.06 6.23
N GLY A 120 9.47 6.65 4.98
CA GLY A 120 9.56 7.56 3.84
C GLY A 120 10.93 8.15 3.60
N ARG A 121 11.94 7.59 4.24
CA ARG A 121 13.31 8.04 4.02
C ARG A 121 13.93 7.50 2.73
#